data_c3650050f4b7407ba78df6db7d7c414b
#
_entry.id   c3650050f4b7407ba78df6db7d7c414b
#
_cell.length_a   1.000
_cell.length_b   1.000
_cell.length_c   1.000
_cell.angle_alpha   90.00
_cell.angle_beta   90.00
_cell.angle_gamma   90.00
#
_symmetry.space_group_name_H-M   'P 1'
#
loop_
_entity.id
_entity.type
_entity.pdbx_description
1 polymer ?
#
loop_
_entity_poly.entity_id
_entity_poly.type
_entity_poly.pdbx_seq_one_letter_code
_entity_poly.pdbx_strand_id
1 'polypeptide(L)'
;MKPLLILLLLCAFHLASFGQQIDYSLPPGFDKTISRNDYKTIADQSVAIVSKKYKVDSVKNGTIIVGNQQAFNLDNLVNKCIAETDHTKWASIISEHFNALFSSMDQKSGIDLHNYETVKPYLSIRIYPAETVEARGGTASLISRTDLEGTISMLMLDLPKAFTPVSKTDFDTWHKTADETFKAASDNIAKQPMTKASKTFRIDNADVEFDFIENEDYAASYALNLETNLPDMVGEWGSAVAIPNKGLVTICKISKAHPVEFVKFIQRIKPLIEQSYSQHPNPVSTTFFWYYKGKFTPIPIQTDDKGNINVIAPMQLSALMTK
;
A
#
# COMPACT_ATOMS: atom_id res chain seq x y z
N MET A 1 57.04 -50.87 36.43
CA MET A 1 55.72 -50.87 35.84
C MET A 1 55.10 -49.52 36.18
N LYS A 2 55.02 -48.64 35.19
CA LYS A 2 54.40 -47.32 35.38
C LYS A 2 52.97 -47.36 34.83
N PRO A 3 51.90 -46.86 35.51
CA PRO A 3 50.55 -46.76 34.94
C PRO A 3 50.47 -45.52 34.05
N LEU A 4 49.93 -45.72 32.85
CA LEU A 4 49.63 -44.74 31.83
C LEU A 4 48.37 -44.01 32.23
N LEU A 5 48.45 -42.70 32.48
CA LEU A 5 47.33 -41.85 32.82
C LEU A 5 46.64 -41.38 31.50
N ILE A 6 45.51 -41.94 31.16
CA ILE A 6 44.72 -41.52 30.01
C ILE A 6 43.92 -40.28 30.42
N LEU A 7 44.33 -39.13 29.91
CA LEU A 7 43.62 -37.85 30.05
C LEU A 7 42.50 -37.79 29.01
N LEU A 8 41.26 -38.06 29.43
CA LEU A 8 40.06 -37.88 28.61
C LEU A 8 39.76 -36.40 28.50
N LEU A 9 40.12 -35.79 27.36
CA LEU A 9 39.70 -34.42 27.00
C LEU A 9 38.24 -34.44 26.59
N LEU A 10 37.32 -34.10 27.49
CA LEU A 10 35.93 -33.81 27.18
C LEU A 10 35.88 -32.47 26.43
N CYS A 11 35.86 -32.51 25.11
CA CYS A 11 35.44 -31.38 24.29
C CYS A 11 33.95 -31.17 24.51
N ALA A 12 33.60 -30.28 25.43
CA ALA A 12 32.25 -29.75 25.53
C ALA A 12 31.97 -28.88 24.30
N PHE A 13 31.37 -29.49 23.26
CA PHE A 13 30.75 -28.75 22.19
C PHE A 13 29.61 -27.94 22.79
N HIS A 14 29.86 -26.68 23.07
CA HIS A 14 28.77 -25.71 23.28
C HIS A 14 28.06 -25.55 21.94
N LEU A 15 27.04 -26.35 21.70
CA LEU A 15 26.02 -26.04 20.73
C LEU A 15 25.37 -24.72 21.19
N ALA A 16 25.87 -23.60 20.69
CA ALA A 16 25.15 -22.33 20.79
C ALA A 16 23.84 -22.54 20.03
N SER A 17 22.80 -22.88 20.78
CA SER A 17 21.42 -22.82 20.31
C SER A 17 21.17 -21.34 20.05
N PHE A 18 21.28 -20.92 18.81
CA PHE A 18 20.74 -19.64 18.36
C PHE A 18 19.21 -19.76 18.50
N GLY A 19 18.69 -19.47 19.70
CA GLY A 19 17.27 -19.37 19.94
C GLY A 19 16.71 -18.30 19.00
N GLN A 20 15.54 -18.57 18.42
CA GLN A 20 14.78 -17.59 17.65
C GLN A 20 14.62 -16.31 18.50
N GLN A 21 15.07 -15.19 17.98
CA GLN A 21 14.90 -13.90 18.65
C GLN A 21 13.52 -13.34 18.26
N ILE A 22 12.52 -13.57 19.13
CA ILE A 22 11.18 -13.04 18.90
C ILE A 22 11.03 -11.76 19.72
N ASP A 23 10.85 -10.65 19.01
CA ASP A 23 10.52 -9.35 19.61
C ASP A 23 9.01 -9.12 19.54
N TYR A 24 8.38 -9.06 20.72
CA TYR A 24 6.95 -8.79 20.87
C TYR A 24 6.65 -7.29 21.06
N SER A 25 7.57 -6.41 20.73
CA SER A 25 7.27 -4.98 20.66
C SER A 25 6.22 -4.73 19.59
N LEU A 26 5.26 -3.86 19.91
CA LEU A 26 4.22 -3.50 18.95
C LEU A 26 4.84 -2.73 17.78
N PRO A 27 4.42 -3.04 16.55
CA PRO A 27 4.81 -2.24 15.40
C PRO A 27 4.35 -0.79 15.56
N PRO A 28 5.03 0.18 14.96
CA PRO A 28 4.60 1.58 14.98
C PRO A 28 3.14 1.74 14.56
N GLY A 29 2.37 2.51 15.33
CA GLY A 29 0.94 2.75 15.06
C GLY A 29 -0.04 1.77 15.68
N PHE A 30 0.44 0.66 16.26
CA PHE A 30 -0.45 -0.35 16.88
C PHE A 30 -0.56 -0.22 18.41
N ASP A 31 0.21 0.63 19.05
CA ASP A 31 0.27 0.84 20.50
C ASP A 31 -1.07 1.25 21.14
N LYS A 32 -1.99 1.84 20.35
CA LYS A 32 -3.34 2.24 20.80
C LYS A 32 -4.46 1.32 20.32
N THR A 33 -4.16 0.35 19.49
CA THR A 33 -5.20 -0.45 18.79
C THR A 33 -5.23 -1.91 19.21
N ILE A 34 -4.15 -2.44 19.77
CA ILE A 34 -4.07 -3.83 20.23
C ILE A 34 -3.26 -3.93 21.53
N SER A 35 -3.65 -4.85 22.42
CA SER A 35 -2.84 -5.15 23.60
C SER A 35 -1.57 -5.94 23.25
N ARG A 36 -0.52 -5.81 24.08
CA ARG A 36 0.71 -6.61 23.91
C ARG A 36 0.45 -8.12 23.98
N ASN A 37 -0.50 -8.56 24.80
CA ASN A 37 -0.83 -9.98 24.95
C ASN A 37 -1.53 -10.51 23.69
N ASP A 38 -2.44 -9.74 23.13
CA ASP A 38 -3.14 -10.08 21.88
C ASP A 38 -2.17 -10.12 20.71
N TYR A 39 -1.31 -9.11 20.60
CA TYR A 39 -0.26 -9.11 19.59
C TYR A 39 0.69 -10.31 19.72
N LYS A 40 1.10 -10.62 20.96
CA LYS A 40 1.91 -11.82 21.23
C LYS A 40 1.22 -13.09 20.75
N THR A 41 -0.08 -13.22 20.99
CA THR A 41 -0.87 -14.37 20.53
C THR A 41 -0.85 -14.48 19.01
N ILE A 42 -1.05 -13.37 18.29
CA ILE A 42 -1.00 -13.34 16.82
C ILE A 42 0.41 -13.69 16.33
N ALA A 43 1.45 -13.11 16.93
CA ALA A 43 2.83 -13.36 16.53
C ALA A 43 3.25 -14.81 16.75
N ASP A 44 2.92 -15.41 17.92
CA ASP A 44 3.25 -16.80 18.23
C ASP A 44 2.57 -17.79 17.27
N GLN A 45 1.27 -17.59 16.98
CA GLN A 45 0.55 -18.44 16.04
C GLN A 45 1.09 -18.26 14.62
N SER A 46 1.45 -17.03 14.21
CA SER A 46 2.07 -16.76 12.93
C SER A 46 3.41 -17.45 12.78
N VAL A 47 4.28 -17.35 13.79
CA VAL A 47 5.57 -18.04 13.82
C VAL A 47 5.38 -19.56 13.75
N ALA A 48 4.43 -20.11 14.48
CA ALA A 48 4.14 -21.55 14.46
C ALA A 48 3.71 -22.05 13.06
N ILE A 49 2.97 -21.23 12.30
CA ILE A 49 2.56 -21.58 10.94
C ILE A 49 3.72 -21.44 9.97
N VAL A 50 4.46 -20.30 10.02
CA VAL A 50 5.59 -20.03 9.13
C VAL A 50 6.71 -21.06 9.35
N SER A 51 6.96 -21.47 10.59
CA SER A 51 8.00 -22.45 10.95
C SER A 51 7.76 -23.84 10.36
N LYS A 52 6.54 -24.16 9.94
CA LYS A 52 6.25 -25.42 9.22
C LYS A 52 6.85 -25.46 7.81
N LYS A 53 7.07 -24.31 7.19
CA LYS A 53 7.54 -24.21 5.79
C LYS A 53 8.93 -23.56 5.69
N TYR A 54 9.27 -22.67 6.60
CA TYR A 54 10.52 -21.89 6.59
C TYR A 54 11.20 -21.91 7.94
N LYS A 55 12.55 -21.85 7.94
CA LYS A 55 13.31 -21.59 9.16
C LYS A 55 13.11 -20.12 9.55
N VAL A 56 12.46 -19.87 10.66
CA VAL A 56 12.31 -18.50 11.19
C VAL A 56 13.62 -18.09 11.87
N ASP A 57 14.20 -16.98 11.43
CA ASP A 57 15.43 -16.44 12.00
C ASP A 57 15.14 -15.46 13.13
N SER A 58 14.17 -14.56 12.93
CA SER A 58 13.73 -13.59 13.94
C SER A 58 12.34 -13.02 13.67
N VAL A 59 11.76 -12.39 14.68
CA VAL A 59 10.60 -11.50 14.55
C VAL A 59 10.99 -10.14 15.09
N LYS A 60 10.81 -9.09 14.31
CA LYS A 60 11.16 -7.72 14.69
C LYS A 60 10.23 -6.71 14.03
N ASN A 61 9.77 -5.73 14.79
CA ASN A 61 8.89 -4.65 14.30
C ASN A 61 7.72 -5.18 13.45
N GLY A 62 7.01 -6.19 13.92
CA GLY A 62 5.87 -6.76 13.20
C GLY A 62 6.20 -7.57 11.96
N THR A 63 7.46 -7.98 11.79
CA THR A 63 7.92 -8.72 10.61
C THR A 63 8.61 -10.02 11.03
N ILE A 64 8.14 -11.15 10.49
CA ILE A 64 8.81 -12.45 10.62
C ILE A 64 9.86 -12.55 9.52
N ILE A 65 11.12 -12.70 9.89
CA ILE A 65 12.26 -12.85 8.99
C ILE A 65 12.60 -14.33 8.92
N VAL A 66 12.71 -14.86 7.69
CA VAL A 66 13.08 -16.26 7.43
C VAL A 66 14.32 -16.33 6.54
N GLY A 67 14.94 -17.49 6.46
CA GLY A 67 16.15 -17.72 5.67
C GLY A 67 16.09 -17.09 4.28
N ASN A 68 17.24 -16.61 3.77
CA ASN A 68 17.38 -15.86 2.51
C ASN A 68 16.70 -14.46 2.52
N GLN A 69 16.55 -13.86 3.69
CA GLN A 69 15.99 -12.49 3.86
C GLN A 69 14.54 -12.33 3.39
N GLN A 70 13.78 -13.42 3.26
CA GLN A 70 12.34 -13.30 3.07
C GLN A 70 11.68 -12.77 4.34
N ALA A 71 10.68 -11.90 4.18
CA ALA A 71 10.01 -11.24 5.27
C ALA A 71 8.49 -11.33 5.13
N PHE A 72 7.80 -11.67 6.22
CA PHE A 72 6.34 -11.68 6.32
C PHE A 72 5.91 -10.58 7.29
N ASN A 73 5.36 -9.48 6.75
CA ASN A 73 4.83 -8.39 7.56
C ASN A 73 3.46 -8.78 8.15
N LEU A 74 3.26 -8.54 9.43
CA LEU A 74 2.05 -8.90 10.17
C LEU A 74 1.00 -7.79 10.21
N ASP A 75 1.27 -6.57 9.73
CA ASP A 75 0.38 -5.42 9.90
C ASP A 75 -1.04 -5.68 9.39
N ASN A 76 -1.17 -6.21 8.16
CA ASN A 76 -2.46 -6.55 7.59
C ASN A 76 -3.18 -7.67 8.36
N LEU A 77 -2.43 -8.63 8.86
CA LEU A 77 -2.96 -9.72 9.67
C LEU A 77 -3.45 -9.21 11.03
N VAL A 78 -2.65 -8.38 11.69
CA VAL A 78 -3.01 -7.72 12.95
C VAL A 78 -4.29 -6.92 12.79
N ASN A 79 -4.41 -6.12 11.73
CA ASN A 79 -5.64 -5.36 11.45
C ASN A 79 -6.86 -6.26 11.21
N LYS A 80 -6.70 -7.39 10.53
CA LYS A 80 -7.79 -8.38 10.35
C LYS A 80 -8.23 -8.99 11.70
N CYS A 81 -7.27 -9.31 12.57
CA CYS A 81 -7.56 -9.83 13.89
C CYS A 81 -8.25 -8.78 14.77
N ILE A 82 -7.80 -7.53 14.76
CA ILE A 82 -8.44 -6.42 15.52
C ILE A 82 -9.90 -6.20 15.07
N ALA A 83 -10.18 -6.32 13.77
CA ALA A 83 -11.54 -6.15 13.23
C ALA A 83 -12.49 -7.28 13.66
N GLU A 84 -11.99 -8.44 14.08
CA GLU A 84 -12.78 -9.56 14.59
C GLU A 84 -12.79 -9.53 16.13
N THR A 85 -13.94 -9.25 16.70
CA THR A 85 -14.12 -9.16 18.16
C THR A 85 -14.13 -10.52 18.87
N ASP A 86 -14.42 -11.59 18.14
CA ASP A 86 -14.35 -12.96 18.65
C ASP A 86 -12.95 -13.54 18.47
N HIS A 87 -12.13 -13.44 19.50
CA HIS A 87 -10.74 -13.91 19.46
C HIS A 87 -10.60 -15.41 19.21
N THR A 88 -11.68 -16.22 19.38
CA THR A 88 -11.63 -17.65 19.04
C THR A 88 -11.47 -17.90 17.54
N LYS A 89 -11.82 -16.94 16.70
CA LYS A 89 -11.68 -17.00 15.25
C LYS A 89 -10.28 -16.61 14.75
N TRP A 90 -9.45 -16.00 15.59
CA TRP A 90 -8.13 -15.53 15.18
C TRP A 90 -7.26 -16.63 14.60
N ALA A 91 -7.30 -17.84 15.19
CA ALA A 91 -6.54 -18.97 14.66
C ALA A 91 -6.89 -19.30 13.19
N SER A 92 -8.19 -19.22 12.83
CA SER A 92 -8.64 -19.40 11.44
C SER A 92 -8.14 -18.27 10.54
N ILE A 93 -8.32 -17.01 10.97
CA ILE A 93 -7.88 -15.82 10.24
C ILE A 93 -6.37 -15.88 9.95
N ILE A 94 -5.56 -16.22 10.95
CA ILE A 94 -4.11 -16.35 10.84
C ILE A 94 -3.75 -17.48 9.85
N SER A 95 -4.38 -18.64 10.00
CA SER A 95 -4.13 -19.79 9.12
C SER A 95 -4.51 -19.49 7.67
N GLU A 96 -5.66 -18.90 7.42
CA GLU A 96 -6.12 -18.50 6.09
C GLU A 96 -5.19 -17.47 5.44
N HIS A 97 -4.72 -16.47 6.22
CA HIS A 97 -3.77 -15.47 5.76
C HIS A 97 -2.48 -16.10 5.25
N PHE A 98 -1.84 -16.98 6.05
CA PHE A 98 -0.59 -17.62 5.62
C PHE A 98 -0.79 -18.66 4.52
N ASN A 99 -1.90 -19.40 4.51
CA ASN A 99 -2.21 -20.30 3.42
C ASN A 99 -2.37 -19.52 2.09
N ALA A 100 -2.99 -18.34 2.14
CA ALA A 100 -3.09 -17.46 0.98
C ALA A 100 -1.73 -16.97 0.50
N LEU A 101 -0.86 -16.52 1.43
CA LEU A 101 0.50 -16.09 1.12
C LEU A 101 1.35 -17.22 0.52
N PHE A 102 1.34 -18.40 1.14
CA PHE A 102 2.10 -19.55 0.65
C PHE A 102 1.64 -20.01 -0.73
N SER A 103 0.31 -20.06 -0.95
CA SER A 103 -0.25 -20.36 -2.27
C SER A 103 0.22 -19.36 -3.34
N SER A 104 0.30 -18.08 -3.01
CA SER A 104 0.79 -17.05 -3.93
C SER A 104 2.29 -17.19 -4.21
N MET A 105 3.07 -17.54 -3.20
CA MET A 105 4.50 -17.81 -3.36
C MET A 105 4.75 -19.06 -4.23
N ASP A 106 3.95 -20.10 -4.04
CA ASP A 106 4.01 -21.32 -4.86
C ASP A 106 3.61 -21.01 -6.34
N GLN A 107 2.62 -20.16 -6.56
CA GLN A 107 2.26 -19.68 -7.90
C GLN A 107 3.37 -18.82 -8.53
N LYS A 108 4.00 -17.93 -7.74
CA LYS A 108 5.16 -17.16 -8.20
C LYS A 108 6.30 -18.08 -8.64
N SER A 109 6.54 -19.18 -7.93
CA SER A 109 7.57 -20.15 -8.30
C SER A 109 7.28 -20.90 -9.62
N GLY A 110 6.02 -20.90 -10.07
CA GLY A 110 5.59 -21.45 -11.37
C GLY A 110 5.66 -20.45 -12.53
N ILE A 111 5.95 -19.16 -12.26
CA ILE A 111 6.09 -18.11 -13.27
C ILE A 111 7.57 -17.93 -13.59
N ASP A 112 7.95 -18.01 -14.87
CA ASP A 112 9.30 -17.63 -15.28
C ASP A 112 9.47 -16.10 -15.13
N LEU A 113 10.05 -15.68 -14.01
CA LEU A 113 10.26 -14.28 -13.67
C LEU A 113 11.29 -13.58 -14.56
N HIS A 114 12.11 -14.32 -15.29
CA HIS A 114 13.10 -13.77 -16.21
C HIS A 114 12.55 -13.55 -17.62
N ASN A 115 11.34 -14.02 -17.90
CA ASN A 115 10.68 -13.85 -19.20
C ASN A 115 9.56 -12.80 -19.10
N TYR A 116 9.73 -11.67 -19.79
CA TYR A 116 8.77 -10.57 -19.77
C TYR A 116 7.36 -10.99 -20.21
N GLU A 117 7.22 -11.81 -21.26
CA GLU A 117 5.90 -12.18 -21.77
C GLU A 117 5.12 -13.06 -20.79
N THR A 118 5.82 -13.82 -19.93
CA THR A 118 5.17 -14.61 -18.87
C THR A 118 4.74 -13.77 -17.68
N VAL A 119 5.47 -12.71 -17.34
CA VAL A 119 5.13 -11.83 -16.21
C VAL A 119 4.20 -10.69 -16.58
N LYS A 120 4.20 -10.25 -17.83
CA LYS A 120 3.42 -9.11 -18.33
C LYS A 120 1.93 -9.15 -17.96
N PRO A 121 1.21 -10.29 -18.02
CA PRO A 121 -0.20 -10.36 -17.62
C PRO A 121 -0.44 -10.08 -16.14
N TYR A 122 0.58 -10.25 -15.29
CA TYR A 122 0.52 -10.05 -13.84
C TYR A 122 1.05 -8.70 -13.38
N LEU A 123 1.56 -7.86 -14.29
CA LEU A 123 2.08 -6.54 -13.92
C LEU A 123 0.94 -5.65 -13.42
N SER A 124 1.21 -4.99 -12.30
CA SER A 124 0.30 -4.05 -11.64
C SER A 124 1.08 -2.92 -10.97
N ILE A 125 0.37 -1.96 -10.37
CA ILE A 125 0.96 -0.81 -9.65
C ILE A 125 0.32 -0.74 -8.26
N ARG A 126 1.15 -0.52 -7.23
CA ARG A 126 0.71 -0.14 -5.89
C ARG A 126 1.34 1.18 -5.49
N ILE A 127 0.54 2.02 -4.85
CA ILE A 127 0.98 3.33 -4.37
C ILE A 127 1.04 3.28 -2.85
N TYR A 128 2.14 3.76 -2.29
CA TYR A 128 2.37 3.79 -0.85
C TYR A 128 2.86 5.17 -0.42
N PRO A 129 2.60 5.62 0.82
CA PRO A 129 3.26 6.80 1.37
C PRO A 129 4.79 6.61 1.32
N ALA A 130 5.52 7.65 0.91
CA ALA A 130 6.98 7.58 0.77
C ALA A 130 7.65 7.21 2.09
N GLU A 131 7.18 7.78 3.22
CA GLU A 131 7.67 7.47 4.57
C GLU A 131 7.53 5.98 4.93
N THR A 132 6.42 5.34 4.52
CA THR A 132 6.19 3.92 4.74
C THR A 132 7.19 3.06 3.97
N VAL A 133 7.50 3.44 2.74
CA VAL A 133 8.47 2.74 1.89
C VAL A 133 9.88 2.89 2.47
N GLU A 134 10.28 4.11 2.86
CA GLU A 134 11.57 4.37 3.47
C GLU A 134 11.76 3.60 4.79
N ALA A 135 10.73 3.56 5.65
CA ALA A 135 10.77 2.80 6.90
C ALA A 135 10.94 1.29 6.69
N ARG A 136 10.61 0.78 5.50
CA ARG A 136 10.73 -0.64 5.09
C ARG A 136 11.98 -0.94 4.28
N GLY A 137 12.93 -0.01 4.19
CA GLY A 137 14.21 -0.22 3.51
C GLY A 137 14.33 0.47 2.15
N GLY A 138 13.37 1.31 1.78
CA GLY A 138 13.40 2.11 0.56
C GLY A 138 13.17 1.31 -0.73
N THR A 139 13.57 1.90 -1.86
CA THR A 139 13.28 1.37 -3.21
C THR A 139 14.52 0.87 -3.96
N ALA A 140 15.70 0.84 -3.34
CA ALA A 140 16.96 0.57 -4.04
C ALA A 140 16.98 -0.75 -4.84
N SER A 141 16.26 -1.78 -4.38
CA SER A 141 16.15 -3.09 -5.03
C SER A 141 14.84 -3.31 -5.79
N LEU A 142 14.01 -2.28 -5.94
CA LEU A 142 12.66 -2.34 -6.51
C LEU A 142 12.52 -1.43 -7.73
N ILE A 143 11.51 -1.65 -8.52
CA ILE A 143 11.15 -0.78 -9.64
C ILE A 143 10.03 0.15 -9.19
N SER A 144 10.30 1.44 -9.16
CA SER A 144 9.39 2.44 -8.64
C SER A 144 9.51 3.78 -9.36
N ARG A 145 8.47 4.61 -9.20
CA ARG A 145 8.44 6.01 -9.65
C ARG A 145 7.55 6.85 -8.73
N THR A 146 7.53 8.15 -8.92
CA THR A 146 6.63 9.07 -8.21
C THR A 146 5.57 9.60 -9.17
N ASP A 147 4.30 9.21 -8.97
CA ASP A 147 3.16 9.76 -9.71
C ASP A 147 2.44 10.86 -8.90
N LEU A 148 2.38 10.70 -7.59
CA LEU A 148 1.77 11.63 -6.65
C LEU A 148 2.83 12.09 -5.65
N GLU A 149 2.93 13.38 -5.41
CA GLU A 149 3.89 13.94 -4.44
C GLU A 149 3.66 13.33 -3.04
N GLY A 150 4.74 12.98 -2.35
CA GLY A 150 4.69 12.31 -1.04
C GLY A 150 4.42 10.82 -1.10
N THR A 151 4.33 10.22 -2.30
CA THR A 151 4.10 8.78 -2.46
C THR A 151 5.11 8.12 -3.39
N ILE A 152 5.17 6.81 -3.34
CA ILE A 152 5.95 5.96 -4.25
C ILE A 152 5.00 4.97 -4.92
N SER A 153 4.99 4.96 -6.24
CA SER A 153 4.33 3.94 -7.06
C SER A 153 5.31 2.82 -7.36
N MET A 154 5.01 1.61 -6.92
CA MET A 154 5.84 0.43 -7.13
C MET A 154 5.27 -0.48 -8.21
N LEU A 155 6.13 -1.01 -9.06
CA LEU A 155 5.78 -2.08 -9.98
C LEU A 155 5.63 -3.39 -9.21
N MET A 156 4.50 -4.07 -9.39
CA MET A 156 4.11 -5.27 -8.66
C MET A 156 3.78 -6.42 -9.62
N LEU A 157 3.87 -7.64 -9.12
CA LEU A 157 3.17 -8.80 -9.67
C LEU A 157 1.87 -8.99 -8.89
N ASP A 158 0.75 -8.96 -9.59
CA ASP A 158 -0.59 -9.20 -9.07
C ASP A 158 -0.90 -10.69 -9.17
N LEU A 159 -0.65 -11.40 -8.10
CA LEU A 159 -0.93 -12.83 -7.98
C LEU A 159 -2.30 -13.04 -7.31
N PRO A 160 -3.00 -14.14 -7.53
CA PRO A 160 -4.40 -14.33 -7.10
C PRO A 160 -4.70 -14.05 -5.62
N LYS A 161 -3.68 -14.02 -4.76
CA LYS A 161 -3.85 -13.80 -3.31
C LYS A 161 -2.85 -12.84 -2.69
N ALA A 162 -1.94 -12.27 -3.49
CA ALA A 162 -0.93 -11.35 -2.99
C ALA A 162 -0.30 -10.51 -4.11
N PHE A 163 -0.03 -9.25 -3.78
CA PHE A 163 0.84 -8.40 -4.59
C PHE A 163 2.29 -8.56 -4.13
N THR A 164 3.17 -8.84 -5.07
CA THR A 164 4.60 -8.99 -4.80
C THR A 164 5.39 -7.92 -5.56
N PRO A 165 6.27 -7.15 -4.92
CA PRO A 165 7.11 -6.20 -5.63
C PRO A 165 7.99 -6.88 -6.68
N VAL A 166 8.17 -6.22 -7.82
CA VAL A 166 9.14 -6.65 -8.84
C VAL A 166 10.53 -6.27 -8.37
N SER A 167 11.42 -7.26 -8.27
CA SER A 167 12.82 -7.02 -7.92
C SER A 167 13.57 -6.40 -9.11
N LYS A 168 14.58 -5.57 -8.80
CA LYS A 168 15.46 -5.04 -9.84
C LYS A 168 16.19 -6.16 -10.59
N THR A 169 16.57 -7.22 -9.91
CA THR A 169 17.26 -8.39 -10.51
C THR A 169 16.40 -9.07 -11.57
N ASP A 170 15.10 -9.32 -11.27
CA ASP A 170 14.19 -9.92 -12.25
C ASP A 170 13.95 -8.97 -13.41
N PHE A 171 13.69 -7.69 -13.11
CA PHE A 171 13.41 -6.65 -14.09
C PHE A 171 14.56 -6.49 -15.11
N ASP A 172 15.81 -6.49 -14.67
CA ASP A 172 16.98 -6.30 -15.53
C ASP A 172 17.07 -7.39 -16.62
N THR A 173 16.49 -8.59 -16.39
CA THR A 173 16.42 -9.66 -17.39
C THR A 173 15.43 -9.43 -18.52
N TRP A 174 14.45 -8.55 -18.32
CA TRP A 174 13.39 -8.31 -19.30
C TRP A 174 13.81 -7.44 -20.46
N HIS A 175 14.93 -6.73 -20.34
CA HIS A 175 15.41 -5.78 -21.35
C HIS A 175 14.32 -4.75 -21.75
N LYS A 176 13.52 -4.32 -20.78
CA LYS A 176 12.46 -3.32 -20.92
C LYS A 176 12.78 -2.07 -20.12
N THR A 177 12.21 -0.95 -20.56
CA THR A 177 12.25 0.29 -19.80
C THR A 177 11.19 0.26 -18.67
N ALA A 178 11.40 1.07 -17.63
CA ALA A 178 10.40 1.24 -16.59
C ALA A 178 9.07 1.75 -17.18
N ASP A 179 9.12 2.71 -18.12
CA ASP A 179 7.91 3.27 -18.73
C ASP A 179 7.10 2.21 -19.50
N GLU A 180 7.75 1.31 -20.26
CA GLU A 180 7.06 0.21 -20.96
C GLU A 180 6.36 -0.72 -19.97
N THR A 181 7.01 -1.04 -18.85
CA THR A 181 6.45 -1.96 -17.84
C THR A 181 5.35 -1.32 -17.02
N PHE A 182 5.51 -0.04 -16.62
CA PHE A 182 4.44 0.72 -15.96
C PHE A 182 3.23 0.91 -16.90
N LYS A 183 3.47 1.12 -18.20
CA LYS A 183 2.38 1.17 -19.18
C LYS A 183 1.63 -0.16 -19.24
N ALA A 184 2.34 -1.29 -19.34
CA ALA A 184 1.71 -2.62 -19.36
C ALA A 184 0.91 -2.89 -18.07
N ALA A 185 1.44 -2.49 -16.92
CA ALA A 185 0.74 -2.58 -15.64
C ALA A 185 -0.54 -1.72 -15.63
N SER A 186 -0.48 -0.49 -16.16
CA SER A 186 -1.64 0.39 -16.30
C SER A 186 -2.69 -0.20 -17.24
N ASP A 187 -2.27 -0.79 -18.36
CA ASP A 187 -3.17 -1.47 -19.32
C ASP A 187 -3.88 -2.69 -18.69
N ASN A 188 -3.23 -3.38 -17.75
CA ASN A 188 -3.86 -4.47 -16.98
C ASN A 188 -4.86 -3.93 -15.94
N ILE A 189 -4.49 -2.86 -15.23
CA ILE A 189 -5.35 -2.20 -14.24
C ILE A 189 -6.61 -1.61 -14.90
N ALA A 190 -6.50 -1.05 -16.10
CA ALA A 190 -7.63 -0.50 -16.87
C ALA A 190 -8.74 -1.54 -17.16
N LYS A 191 -8.42 -2.83 -17.12
CA LYS A 191 -9.38 -3.92 -17.32
C LYS A 191 -10.14 -4.31 -16.04
N GLN A 192 -9.72 -3.79 -14.89
CA GLN A 192 -10.33 -4.13 -13.61
C GLN A 192 -11.71 -3.44 -13.47
N PRO A 193 -12.70 -4.16 -12.92
CA PRO A 193 -14.03 -3.56 -12.70
C PRO A 193 -13.94 -2.46 -11.64
N MET A 194 -14.57 -1.31 -11.90
CA MET A 194 -14.66 -0.20 -10.96
C MET A 194 -16.11 0.10 -10.65
N THR A 195 -16.45 0.19 -9.37
CA THR A 195 -17.70 0.81 -8.94
C THR A 195 -17.56 2.32 -9.07
N LYS A 196 -18.49 2.95 -9.79
CA LYS A 196 -18.51 4.41 -10.01
C LYS A 196 -19.81 4.95 -9.46
N ALA A 197 -19.75 6.04 -8.72
CA ALA A 197 -20.95 6.72 -8.24
C ALA A 197 -20.70 8.24 -8.13
N SER A 198 -21.77 9.00 -8.27
CA SER A 198 -21.77 10.45 -8.08
C SER A 198 -22.62 10.80 -6.87
N LYS A 199 -22.22 11.81 -6.14
CA LYS A 199 -22.97 12.40 -5.03
C LYS A 199 -22.99 13.91 -5.15
N THR A 200 -24.09 14.50 -4.68
CA THR A 200 -24.24 15.94 -4.59
C THR A 200 -24.48 16.31 -3.14
N PHE A 201 -23.84 17.35 -2.68
CA PHE A 201 -24.13 17.96 -1.39
C PHE A 201 -24.31 19.48 -1.53
N ARG A 202 -25.12 20.07 -0.68
CA ARG A 202 -25.37 21.50 -0.69
C ARG A 202 -24.53 22.21 0.35
N ILE A 203 -23.75 23.20 -0.10
CA ILE A 203 -22.99 24.12 0.74
C ILE A 203 -23.26 25.54 0.29
N ASP A 204 -23.65 26.43 1.23
CA ASP A 204 -23.88 27.87 0.98
C ASP A 204 -24.75 28.14 -0.27
N ASN A 205 -25.86 27.40 -0.39
CA ASN A 205 -26.78 27.46 -1.54
C ASN A 205 -26.21 27.03 -2.90
N ALA A 206 -25.00 26.44 -2.96
CA ALA A 206 -24.48 25.80 -4.15
C ALA A 206 -24.54 24.27 -4.01
N ASP A 207 -24.99 23.61 -5.07
CA ASP A 207 -24.95 22.16 -5.18
C ASP A 207 -23.57 21.79 -5.75
N VAL A 208 -22.81 21.02 -4.97
CA VAL A 208 -21.46 20.54 -5.34
C VAL A 208 -21.58 19.06 -5.66
N GLU A 209 -21.34 18.72 -6.92
CA GLU A 209 -21.28 17.35 -7.39
C GLU A 209 -19.85 16.84 -7.31
N PHE A 210 -19.69 15.62 -6.88
CA PHE A 210 -18.42 14.90 -6.94
C PHE A 210 -18.64 13.43 -7.24
N ASP A 211 -17.65 12.86 -7.91
CA ASP A 211 -17.60 11.45 -8.26
C ASP A 211 -16.68 10.70 -7.31
N PHE A 212 -16.93 9.41 -7.16
CA PHE A 212 -15.97 8.51 -6.53
C PHE A 212 -15.92 7.18 -7.27
N ILE A 213 -14.77 6.55 -7.21
CA ILE A 213 -14.55 5.20 -7.69
C ILE A 213 -14.05 4.33 -6.54
N GLU A 214 -14.54 3.11 -6.54
CA GLU A 214 -14.20 2.10 -5.55
C GLU A 214 -13.83 0.79 -6.21
N ASN A 215 -12.74 0.22 -5.76
CA ASN A 215 -12.33 -1.16 -5.98
C ASN A 215 -11.32 -1.50 -4.90
N GLU A 216 -11.53 -2.59 -4.18
CA GLU A 216 -10.72 -2.94 -3.01
C GLU A 216 -9.20 -2.87 -3.26
N ASP A 217 -8.76 -3.16 -4.48
CA ASP A 217 -7.35 -3.30 -4.79
C ASP A 217 -6.79 -2.30 -5.79
N TYR A 218 -7.61 -1.69 -6.66
CA TYR A 218 -7.08 -0.98 -7.83
C TYR A 218 -7.50 0.47 -7.98
N ALA A 219 -8.45 1.00 -7.19
CA ALA A 219 -8.99 2.33 -7.40
C ALA A 219 -7.90 3.42 -7.48
N ALA A 220 -6.93 3.39 -6.56
CA ALA A 220 -5.83 4.35 -6.53
C ALA A 220 -4.97 4.32 -7.81
N SER A 221 -4.52 3.13 -8.21
CA SER A 221 -3.67 2.96 -9.40
C SER A 221 -4.45 3.15 -10.71
N TYR A 222 -5.75 2.82 -10.72
CA TYR A 222 -6.65 3.09 -11.85
C TYR A 222 -6.77 4.60 -12.14
N ALA A 223 -6.83 5.42 -11.09
CA ALA A 223 -6.94 6.86 -11.19
C ALA A 223 -5.64 7.55 -11.70
N LEU A 224 -4.49 6.87 -11.70
CA LEU A 224 -3.27 7.46 -12.27
C LEU A 224 -3.41 7.83 -13.76
N ASN A 225 -4.29 7.15 -14.49
CA ASN A 225 -4.61 7.45 -15.89
C ASN A 225 -6.03 7.99 -16.05
N LEU A 226 -6.36 9.05 -15.32
CA LEU A 226 -7.72 9.57 -15.21
C LEU A 226 -8.34 9.89 -16.59
N GLU A 227 -7.61 10.56 -17.48
CA GLU A 227 -8.09 10.93 -18.83
C GLU A 227 -8.45 9.71 -19.69
N THR A 228 -7.73 8.61 -19.54
CA THR A 228 -7.99 7.38 -20.30
C THR A 228 -9.10 6.54 -19.68
N ASN A 229 -9.06 6.40 -18.35
CA ASN A 229 -9.91 5.47 -17.63
C ASN A 229 -11.26 6.07 -17.22
N LEU A 230 -11.28 7.40 -17.01
CA LEU A 230 -12.42 8.15 -16.47
C LEU A 230 -12.57 9.52 -17.16
N PRO A 231 -12.64 9.60 -18.49
CA PRO A 231 -12.67 10.88 -19.21
C PRO A 231 -13.84 11.77 -18.77
N ASP A 232 -14.99 11.17 -18.41
CA ASP A 232 -16.18 11.89 -17.94
C ASP A 232 -16.01 12.53 -16.56
N MET A 233 -14.98 12.14 -15.81
CA MET A 233 -14.66 12.68 -14.49
C MET A 233 -13.55 13.75 -14.55
N VAL A 234 -13.08 14.11 -15.75
CA VAL A 234 -12.12 15.19 -15.96
C VAL A 234 -12.84 16.42 -16.47
N GLY A 235 -12.79 17.52 -15.72
CA GLY A 235 -13.37 18.80 -16.11
C GLY A 235 -12.53 19.54 -17.15
N GLU A 236 -13.09 20.58 -17.75
CA GLU A 236 -12.42 21.48 -18.74
C GLU A 236 -11.08 22.01 -18.21
N TRP A 237 -11.03 22.33 -16.93
CA TRP A 237 -9.83 22.81 -16.24
C TRP A 237 -9.23 21.73 -15.32
N GLY A 238 -9.49 20.46 -15.63
CA GLY A 238 -9.05 19.32 -14.84
C GLY A 238 -10.00 19.02 -13.68
N SER A 239 -9.47 18.33 -12.67
CA SER A 239 -10.27 17.89 -11.52
C SER A 239 -9.47 17.94 -10.24
N ALA A 240 -10.14 18.24 -9.11
CA ALA A 240 -9.59 18.02 -7.77
C ALA A 240 -9.78 16.54 -7.41
N VAL A 241 -8.71 15.88 -7.01
CA VAL A 241 -8.68 14.43 -6.76
C VAL A 241 -8.08 14.17 -5.38
N ALA A 242 -8.69 13.28 -4.60
CA ALA A 242 -8.10 12.73 -3.39
C ALA A 242 -8.08 11.21 -3.44
N ILE A 243 -6.97 10.63 -2.99
CA ILE A 243 -6.70 9.19 -3.01
C ILE A 243 -6.28 8.77 -1.59
N PRO A 244 -7.25 8.60 -0.65
CA PRO A 244 -6.92 8.32 0.74
C PRO A 244 -6.28 6.94 0.95
N ASN A 245 -6.71 5.96 0.17
CA ASN A 245 -6.22 4.59 0.27
C ASN A 245 -6.31 3.87 -1.08
N LYS A 246 -5.82 2.63 -1.15
CA LYS A 246 -5.79 1.85 -2.40
C LYS A 246 -7.16 1.63 -3.04
N GLY A 247 -8.22 1.63 -2.23
CA GLY A 247 -9.58 1.21 -2.62
C GLY A 247 -10.54 2.35 -2.95
N LEU A 248 -10.19 3.60 -2.67
CA LEU A 248 -11.08 4.74 -2.81
C LEU A 248 -10.39 5.93 -3.48
N VAL A 249 -11.08 6.54 -4.45
CA VAL A 249 -10.71 7.84 -5.03
C VAL A 249 -11.94 8.72 -5.11
N THR A 250 -11.77 9.99 -4.79
CA THR A 250 -12.82 11.01 -4.91
C THR A 250 -12.40 12.10 -5.88
N ILE A 251 -13.32 12.59 -6.70
CA ILE A 251 -13.02 13.46 -7.84
C ILE A 251 -14.09 14.56 -7.92
N CYS A 252 -13.66 15.81 -8.03
CA CYS A 252 -14.54 16.95 -8.30
C CYS A 252 -14.05 17.66 -9.56
N LYS A 253 -14.90 17.70 -10.60
CA LYS A 253 -14.58 18.38 -11.88
C LYS A 253 -14.43 19.88 -11.69
N ILE A 254 -13.47 20.48 -12.37
CA ILE A 254 -13.27 21.93 -12.39
C ILE A 254 -13.53 22.43 -13.80
N SER A 255 -14.45 23.38 -13.94
CA SER A 255 -14.84 23.93 -15.23
C SER A 255 -15.07 25.44 -15.14
N LYS A 256 -15.21 26.06 -16.29
CA LYS A 256 -15.55 27.50 -16.37
C LYS A 256 -16.92 27.82 -15.73
N ALA A 257 -17.88 26.88 -15.83
CA ALA A 257 -19.21 27.05 -15.20
C ALA A 257 -19.13 26.87 -13.67
N HIS A 258 -18.18 26.07 -13.17
CA HIS A 258 -18.04 25.68 -11.77
C HIS A 258 -16.59 25.85 -11.28
N PRO A 259 -16.05 27.09 -11.29
CA PRO A 259 -14.63 27.32 -11.10
C PRO A 259 -14.14 27.17 -9.67
N VAL A 260 -15.01 27.30 -8.66
CA VAL A 260 -14.64 27.30 -7.23
C VAL A 260 -15.28 26.17 -6.44
N GLU A 261 -16.08 25.31 -7.05
CA GLU A 261 -16.78 24.23 -6.35
C GLU A 261 -15.80 23.20 -5.75
N PHE A 262 -14.63 23.01 -6.37
CA PHE A 262 -13.58 22.17 -5.81
C PHE A 262 -13.11 22.64 -4.44
N VAL A 263 -13.16 23.94 -4.13
CA VAL A 263 -12.84 24.49 -2.80
C VAL A 263 -13.83 23.97 -1.76
N LYS A 264 -15.13 24.08 -2.06
CA LYS A 264 -16.20 23.58 -1.19
C LYS A 264 -16.15 22.06 -1.05
N PHE A 265 -15.86 21.36 -2.15
CA PHE A 265 -15.60 19.92 -2.14
C PHE A 265 -14.49 19.56 -1.15
N ILE A 266 -13.32 20.19 -1.26
CA ILE A 266 -12.19 19.92 -0.38
C ILE A 266 -12.56 20.23 1.09
N GLN A 267 -13.15 21.38 1.37
CA GLN A 267 -13.57 21.76 2.72
C GLN A 267 -14.52 20.73 3.35
N ARG A 268 -15.45 20.20 2.57
CA ARG A 268 -16.44 19.22 3.05
C ARG A 268 -15.86 17.83 3.24
N ILE A 269 -15.02 17.39 2.30
CA ILE A 269 -14.61 15.98 2.25
C ILE A 269 -13.30 15.69 3.00
N LYS A 270 -12.48 16.71 3.27
CA LYS A 270 -11.18 16.57 3.93
C LYS A 270 -11.23 15.71 5.20
N PRO A 271 -12.16 15.90 6.15
CA PRO A 271 -12.22 15.04 7.35
C PRO A 271 -12.49 13.57 7.00
N LEU A 272 -13.29 13.29 5.96
CA LEU A 272 -13.57 11.93 5.50
C LEU A 272 -12.36 11.30 4.83
N ILE A 273 -11.56 12.09 4.11
CA ILE A 273 -10.30 11.63 3.50
C ILE A 273 -9.29 11.27 4.58
N GLU A 274 -9.12 12.11 5.60
CA GLU A 274 -8.22 11.84 6.74
C GLU A 274 -8.67 10.61 7.53
N GLN A 275 -9.97 10.45 7.77
CA GLN A 275 -10.52 9.27 8.41
C GLN A 275 -10.27 8.01 7.55
N SER A 276 -10.57 8.08 6.26
CA SER A 276 -10.40 6.95 5.33
C SER A 276 -8.92 6.54 5.18
N TYR A 277 -8.01 7.52 5.23
CA TYR A 277 -6.57 7.29 5.26
C TYR A 277 -6.15 6.56 6.54
N SER A 278 -6.56 7.07 7.70
CA SER A 278 -6.11 6.57 9.02
C SER A 278 -6.70 5.19 9.38
N GLN A 279 -7.88 4.87 8.88
CA GLN A 279 -8.58 3.62 9.20
C GLN A 279 -8.28 2.49 8.22
N HIS A 280 -7.69 2.78 7.06
CA HIS A 280 -7.45 1.76 6.05
C HIS A 280 -6.05 1.14 6.20
N PRO A 281 -5.89 -0.20 6.10
CA PRO A 281 -4.59 -0.87 6.24
C PRO A 281 -3.57 -0.55 5.13
N ASN A 282 -4.03 0.01 4.01
CA ASN A 282 -3.19 0.42 2.90
C ASN A 282 -3.50 1.89 2.53
N PRO A 283 -3.08 2.85 3.37
CA PRO A 283 -3.24 4.27 3.09
C PRO A 283 -2.36 4.69 1.90
N VAL A 284 -2.75 5.79 1.22
CA VAL A 284 -2.00 6.37 0.11
C VAL A 284 -1.64 7.83 0.41
N SER A 285 -2.60 8.73 0.50
CA SER A 285 -2.32 10.15 0.76
C SER A 285 -3.54 10.89 1.33
N THR A 286 -3.31 11.87 2.20
CA THR A 286 -4.33 12.85 2.61
C THR A 286 -4.30 14.12 1.76
N THR A 287 -3.36 14.22 0.83
CA THR A 287 -3.20 15.37 -0.06
C THR A 287 -4.29 15.37 -1.13
N PHE A 288 -4.85 16.53 -1.39
CA PHE A 288 -5.67 16.78 -2.56
C PHE A 288 -4.78 17.21 -3.71
N PHE A 289 -5.04 16.68 -4.91
CA PHE A 289 -4.29 16.98 -6.11
C PHE A 289 -5.19 17.63 -7.16
N TRP A 290 -4.66 18.57 -7.89
CA TRP A 290 -5.24 19.02 -9.15
C TRP A 290 -4.69 18.16 -10.28
N TYR A 291 -5.57 17.41 -10.92
CA TYR A 291 -5.24 16.63 -12.11
C TYR A 291 -5.55 17.44 -13.36
N TYR A 292 -4.56 17.63 -14.21
CA TYR A 292 -4.70 18.32 -15.47
C TYR A 292 -3.68 17.81 -16.49
N LYS A 293 -4.16 17.38 -17.67
CA LYS A 293 -3.31 16.89 -18.79
C LYS A 293 -2.29 15.84 -18.33
N GLY A 294 -2.76 14.79 -17.68
CA GLY A 294 -1.92 13.66 -17.24
C GLY A 294 -1.03 13.93 -16.03
N LYS A 295 -1.17 15.10 -15.38
CA LYS A 295 -0.30 15.49 -14.26
C LYS A 295 -1.11 15.77 -12.99
N PHE A 296 -0.64 15.25 -11.87
CA PHE A 296 -1.12 15.59 -10.53
C PHE A 296 -0.24 16.69 -9.92
N THR A 297 -0.87 17.75 -9.46
CA THR A 297 -0.22 18.85 -8.76
C THR A 297 -0.89 19.02 -7.40
N PRO A 298 -0.16 19.02 -6.27
CA PRO A 298 -0.76 19.23 -4.96
C PRO A 298 -1.55 20.52 -4.89
N ILE A 299 -2.70 20.47 -4.21
CA ILE A 299 -3.50 21.64 -3.85
C ILE A 299 -3.13 22.01 -2.41
N PRO A 300 -2.43 23.12 -2.16
CA PRO A 300 -2.09 23.53 -0.80
C PRO A 300 -3.33 23.86 0.01
N ILE A 301 -3.39 23.34 1.23
CA ILE A 301 -4.49 23.55 2.19
C ILE A 301 -3.89 24.05 3.49
N GLN A 302 -4.44 25.15 4.01
CA GLN A 302 -4.08 25.71 5.30
C GLN A 302 -5.31 25.66 6.21
N THR A 303 -5.10 25.28 7.45
CA THR A 303 -6.14 25.35 8.49
C THR A 303 -5.77 26.45 9.47
N ASP A 304 -6.65 27.41 9.69
CA ASP A 304 -6.43 28.47 10.66
C ASP A 304 -6.70 28.00 12.11
N ASP A 305 -6.39 28.86 13.09
CA ASP A 305 -6.57 28.57 14.52
C ASP A 305 -8.06 28.34 14.91
N LYS A 306 -8.99 28.73 14.04
CA LYS A 306 -10.44 28.52 14.21
C LYS A 306 -10.94 27.25 13.51
N GLY A 307 -10.05 26.51 12.85
CA GLY A 307 -10.39 25.33 12.10
C GLY A 307 -10.94 25.58 10.69
N ASN A 308 -10.89 26.83 10.19
CA ASN A 308 -11.32 27.11 8.82
C ASN A 308 -10.29 26.59 7.83
N ILE A 309 -10.78 25.94 6.78
CA ILE A 309 -9.96 25.35 5.72
C ILE A 309 -9.82 26.34 4.56
N ASN A 310 -8.62 26.83 4.33
CA ASN A 310 -8.26 27.69 3.21
C ASN A 310 -7.58 26.86 2.12
N VAL A 311 -8.20 26.80 0.93
CA VAL A 311 -7.72 26.07 -0.23
C VAL A 311 -7.04 27.04 -1.18
N ILE A 312 -5.79 26.77 -1.55
CA ILE A 312 -5.00 27.62 -2.44
C ILE A 312 -4.93 26.95 -3.81
N ALA A 313 -5.56 27.54 -4.81
CA ALA A 313 -5.48 27.00 -6.17
C ALA A 313 -4.04 27.00 -6.67
N PRO A 314 -3.54 25.91 -7.28
CA PRO A 314 -2.25 25.90 -7.96
C PRO A 314 -2.15 27.05 -8.99
N MET A 315 -0.97 27.64 -9.13
CA MET A 315 -0.77 28.83 -9.97
C MET A 315 -1.27 28.63 -11.41
N GLN A 316 -1.06 27.45 -11.99
CA GLN A 316 -1.53 27.15 -13.35
C GLN A 316 -3.07 27.08 -13.42
N LEU A 317 -3.73 26.53 -12.39
CA LEU A 317 -5.20 26.53 -12.29
C LEU A 317 -5.72 27.97 -12.16
N SER A 318 -5.14 28.76 -11.26
CA SER A 318 -5.48 30.19 -11.10
C SER A 318 -5.38 30.95 -12.42
N ALA A 319 -4.34 30.67 -13.24
CA ALA A 319 -4.17 31.27 -14.55
C ALA A 319 -5.24 30.85 -15.58
N LEU A 320 -5.84 29.65 -15.44
CA LEU A 320 -6.99 29.24 -16.27
C LEU A 320 -8.27 29.98 -15.84
N MET A 321 -8.45 30.19 -14.53
CA MET A 321 -9.64 30.85 -13.96
C MET A 321 -9.73 32.36 -14.30
N THR A 322 -8.61 32.99 -14.68
CA THR A 322 -8.54 34.43 -15.00
C THR A 322 -8.64 34.72 -16.50
N LYS A 323 -8.75 33.70 -17.34
CA LYS A 323 -8.98 33.81 -18.80
C LYS A 323 -10.45 33.72 -19.16
#